data_4f504d7d5f5cd31f901216981073bb94
#
_entry.id   4f504d7d5f5cd31f901216981073bb94
#
_cell.length_a   1.000
_cell.length_b   1.000
_cell.length_c   1.000
_cell.angle_alpha   90.00
_cell.angle_beta   90.00
_cell.angle_gamma   90.00
#
_symmetry.space_group_name_H-M   'P 1'
#
loop_
_entity.id
_entity.type
_entity.pdbx_description
1 polymer ?
#
loop_
_entity_poly.entity_id
_entity_poly.type
_entity_poly.pdbx_seq_one_letter_code
_entity_poly.pdbx_strand_id
1 'polypeptide(L)'
;AYGDDSDKPSMFVVGDPKQSIYRFRRAEPRVFSAARTVLVAQGADFLRTNQTRRNARGIVEVLNDSFRANPIYTPQTTLSPDDGAVWQLPLVQQEKSAKTTWTPADMRDPLTEPREEEEDARRLEEGRAVAQAILRARSLTKGAQWSDVMLLVKKRTHLGAYERALREAGIPFASDRRGGLLESLEVADLIALLTFLITPHA
;
A
#
# COMPACT_ATOMS: atom_id res chain seq x y z
N ALA A 1 35.39 2.02 -23.50
CA ALA A 1 36.78 2.42 -23.63
C ALA A 1 36.83 3.93 -23.62
N TYR A 2 37.18 4.51 -22.47
CA TYR A 2 37.49 5.93 -22.36
C TYR A 2 38.98 6.06 -22.68
N GLY A 3 39.27 6.99 -23.55
CA GLY A 3 40.61 7.25 -24.00
C GLY A 3 41.49 7.77 -22.88
N ASP A 4 42.70 8.03 -23.26
CA ASP A 4 43.88 8.36 -22.52
C ASP A 4 43.72 8.96 -21.10
N ASP A 5 44.56 8.54 -20.19
CA ASP A 5 44.47 8.68 -18.72
C ASP A 5 44.42 10.10 -18.15
N SER A 6 44.58 11.13 -18.98
CA SER A 6 44.68 12.53 -18.51
C SER A 6 43.38 13.22 -18.21
N ASP A 7 42.22 12.74 -18.75
CA ASP A 7 40.92 13.39 -18.63
C ASP A 7 39.79 12.42 -18.25
N LYS A 8 39.99 11.61 -17.21
CA LYS A 8 38.89 10.75 -16.71
C LYS A 8 37.81 11.62 -16.07
N PRO A 9 36.57 11.55 -16.57
CA PRO A 9 35.46 12.29 -15.92
C PRO A 9 35.24 11.77 -14.50
N SER A 10 35.00 12.67 -13.55
CA SER A 10 34.56 12.30 -12.22
C SER A 10 33.20 11.59 -12.30
N MET A 11 33.06 10.48 -11.60
CA MET A 11 31.84 9.67 -11.60
C MET A 11 31.29 9.59 -10.18
N PHE A 12 30.02 9.87 -10.04
CA PHE A 12 29.28 9.69 -8.80
C PHE A 12 28.07 8.80 -9.07
N VAL A 13 28.01 7.62 -8.42
CA VAL A 13 26.92 6.65 -8.58
C VAL A 13 26.21 6.48 -7.25
N VAL A 14 24.89 6.68 -7.25
CA VAL A 14 24.05 6.49 -6.07
C VAL A 14 22.93 5.51 -6.38
N GLY A 15 22.57 4.68 -5.42
CA GLY A 15 21.45 3.76 -5.55
C GLY A 15 21.20 2.97 -4.28
N ASP A 16 20.02 2.39 -4.19
CA ASP A 16 19.64 1.46 -3.13
C ASP A 16 19.12 0.16 -3.76
N PRO A 17 19.91 -0.93 -3.73
CA PRO A 17 19.48 -2.22 -4.28
C PRO A 17 18.20 -2.77 -3.64
N LYS A 18 17.89 -2.37 -2.41
CA LYS A 18 16.67 -2.77 -1.68
C LYS A 18 15.40 -2.15 -2.29
N GLN A 19 15.53 -1.00 -2.97
CA GLN A 19 14.44 -0.30 -3.63
C GLN A 19 14.28 -0.68 -5.11
N SER A 20 14.86 -1.78 -5.54
CA SER A 20 14.73 -2.27 -6.91
C SER A 20 13.35 -2.88 -7.15
N ILE A 21 12.35 -2.03 -7.39
CA ILE A 21 10.95 -2.40 -7.60
C ILE A 21 10.56 -2.60 -9.06
N TYR A 22 11.45 -2.30 -10.02
CA TYR A 22 11.18 -2.37 -11.46
C TYR A 22 11.67 -3.65 -12.13
N ARG A 23 11.70 -4.78 -11.42
CA ARG A 23 12.09 -6.07 -12.00
C ARG A 23 11.26 -6.45 -13.22
N PHE A 24 9.98 -6.12 -13.24
CA PHE A 24 9.10 -6.31 -14.38
C PHE A 24 9.47 -5.46 -15.60
N ARG A 25 10.30 -4.42 -15.43
CA ARG A 25 10.92 -3.61 -16.50
C ARG A 25 12.38 -3.99 -16.73
N ARG A 26 12.79 -5.22 -16.35
CA ARG A 26 14.16 -5.75 -16.49
C ARG A 26 15.20 -5.02 -15.63
N ALA A 27 14.81 -4.33 -14.57
CA ALA A 27 15.77 -3.81 -13.61
C ALA A 27 16.43 -4.99 -12.86
N GLU A 28 17.77 -5.01 -12.84
CA GLU A 28 18.56 -6.09 -12.27
C GLU A 28 19.48 -5.52 -11.15
N PRO A 29 19.16 -5.79 -9.87
CA PRO A 29 19.93 -5.27 -8.73
C PRO A 29 21.40 -5.66 -8.75
N ARG A 30 21.72 -6.80 -9.40
CA ARG A 30 23.11 -7.27 -9.51
C ARG A 30 24.00 -6.32 -10.30
N VAL A 31 23.44 -5.53 -11.21
CA VAL A 31 24.18 -4.51 -11.96
C VAL A 31 24.80 -3.48 -11.02
N PHE A 32 24.06 -3.05 -9.98
CA PHE A 32 24.59 -2.14 -8.97
C PHE A 32 25.79 -2.75 -8.22
N SER A 33 25.70 -4.02 -7.84
CA SER A 33 26.77 -4.71 -7.15
C SER A 33 27.99 -4.91 -8.05
N ALA A 34 27.78 -5.24 -9.32
CA ALA A 34 28.87 -5.37 -10.31
C ALA A 34 29.55 -4.03 -10.56
N ALA A 35 28.79 -2.96 -10.77
CA ALA A 35 29.32 -1.61 -10.94
C ALA A 35 30.16 -1.18 -9.73
N ARG A 36 29.67 -1.43 -8.50
CA ARG A 36 30.44 -1.17 -7.28
C ARG A 36 31.77 -1.90 -7.29
N THR A 37 31.78 -3.19 -7.62
CA THR A 37 33.02 -4.00 -7.63
C THR A 37 34.03 -3.43 -8.62
N VAL A 38 33.59 -3.06 -9.82
CA VAL A 38 34.47 -2.49 -10.85
C VAL A 38 35.01 -1.12 -10.43
N LEU A 39 34.13 -0.23 -9.94
CA LEU A 39 34.54 1.13 -9.57
C LEU A 39 35.50 1.14 -8.36
N VAL A 40 35.22 0.30 -7.35
CA VAL A 40 36.14 0.18 -6.20
C VAL A 40 37.48 -0.37 -6.62
N ALA A 41 37.54 -1.36 -7.53
CA ALA A 41 38.79 -1.84 -8.09
C ALA A 41 39.57 -0.78 -8.88
N GLN A 42 38.91 0.25 -9.37
CA GLN A 42 39.48 1.43 -10.04
C GLN A 42 39.82 2.58 -9.09
N GLY A 43 39.69 2.37 -7.78
CA GLY A 43 40.07 3.35 -6.76
C GLY A 43 38.92 4.28 -6.32
N ALA A 44 37.67 3.94 -6.64
CA ALA A 44 36.53 4.72 -6.16
C ALA A 44 36.21 4.42 -4.69
N ASP A 45 35.85 5.44 -3.93
CA ASP A 45 35.37 5.31 -2.57
C ASP A 45 33.93 4.77 -2.55
N PHE A 46 33.65 3.81 -1.67
CA PHE A 46 32.32 3.31 -1.43
C PHE A 46 31.78 3.76 -0.08
N LEU A 47 30.78 4.62 -0.13
CA LEU A 47 30.10 5.13 1.04
C LEU A 47 28.76 4.43 1.21
N ARG A 48 28.43 4.06 2.44
CA ARG A 48 27.13 3.48 2.80
C ARG A 48 26.49 4.32 3.89
N THR A 49 25.22 4.68 3.69
CA THR A 49 24.40 5.26 4.75
C THR A 49 23.27 4.33 5.12
N ASN A 50 23.17 4.01 6.40
CA ASN A 50 22.08 3.23 6.99
C ASN A 50 21.28 4.03 8.02
N GLN A 51 21.51 5.34 8.06
CA GLN A 51 20.84 6.25 8.98
C GLN A 51 19.66 6.94 8.30
N THR A 52 18.50 6.86 8.91
CA THR A 52 17.29 7.56 8.48
C THR A 52 17.00 8.77 9.38
N ARG A 53 16.27 9.74 8.85
CA ARG A 53 15.69 10.87 9.61
C ARG A 53 14.16 10.84 9.55
N ARG A 54 13.61 9.96 8.72
CA ARG A 54 12.17 9.89 8.45
C ARG A 54 11.45 9.02 9.46
N ASN A 55 12.03 7.87 9.79
CA ASN A 55 11.36 6.85 10.59
C ASN A 55 11.70 7.01 12.06
N ALA A 56 10.69 6.94 12.92
CA ALA A 56 10.83 6.93 14.35
C ALA A 56 11.53 5.63 14.84
N ARG A 57 12.05 5.65 16.06
CA ARG A 57 12.86 4.57 16.65
C ARG A 57 12.13 3.22 16.65
N GLY A 58 10.92 3.16 17.18
CA GLY A 58 10.15 1.93 17.26
C GLY A 58 9.85 1.31 15.91
N ILE A 59 9.70 2.14 14.84
CA ILE A 59 9.53 1.64 13.47
C ILE A 59 10.82 0.99 12.96
N VAL A 60 11.97 1.64 13.21
CA VAL A 60 13.28 1.12 12.80
C VAL A 60 13.62 -0.18 13.52
N GLU A 61 13.31 -0.31 14.79
CA GLU A 61 13.50 -1.53 15.58
C GLU A 61 12.70 -2.70 15.00
N VAL A 62 11.42 -2.50 14.73
CA VAL A 62 10.56 -3.54 14.11
C VAL A 62 11.06 -3.93 12.73
N LEU A 63 11.53 -2.97 11.92
CA LEU A 63 12.12 -3.27 10.61
C LEU A 63 13.41 -4.08 10.76
N ASN A 64 14.30 -3.69 11.66
CA ASN A 64 15.56 -4.42 11.91
C ASN A 64 15.29 -5.85 12.36
N ASP A 65 14.32 -6.06 13.23
CA ASP A 65 13.91 -7.39 13.67
C ASP A 65 13.31 -8.22 12.53
N SER A 66 12.39 -7.65 11.79
CA SER A 66 11.67 -8.33 10.70
C SER A 66 12.60 -8.78 9.58
N PHE A 67 13.66 -8.02 9.31
CA PHE A 67 14.59 -8.30 8.22
C PHE A 67 15.93 -8.87 8.68
N ARG A 68 16.08 -9.21 9.96
CA ARG A 68 17.33 -9.74 10.54
C ARG A 68 17.91 -10.94 9.77
N ALA A 69 17.05 -11.83 9.30
CA ALA A 69 17.44 -13.03 8.55
C ALA A 69 17.75 -12.77 7.07
N ASN A 70 17.52 -11.56 6.56
CA ASN A 70 17.77 -11.25 5.17
C ASN A 70 19.23 -10.83 4.96
N PRO A 71 20.06 -11.60 4.20
CA PRO A 71 21.49 -11.33 4.04
C PRO A 71 21.78 -10.01 3.30
N ILE A 72 20.80 -9.45 2.58
CA ILE A 72 20.96 -8.18 1.85
C ILE A 72 20.63 -6.99 2.76
N TYR A 73 19.92 -7.24 3.85
CA TYR A 73 19.49 -6.19 4.76
C TYR A 73 20.66 -5.74 5.66
N THR A 74 20.82 -4.45 5.78
CA THR A 74 21.73 -3.84 6.76
C THR A 74 20.88 -3.13 7.81
N PRO A 75 21.06 -3.41 9.10
CA PRO A 75 20.35 -2.73 10.16
C PRO A 75 20.45 -1.21 10.03
N GLN A 76 19.33 -0.55 10.26
CA GLN A 76 19.21 0.89 10.15
C GLN A 76 19.24 1.53 11.54
N THR A 77 19.68 2.78 11.59
CA THR A 77 19.57 3.66 12.75
C THR A 77 18.73 4.88 12.40
N THR A 78 18.24 5.61 13.39
CA THR A 78 17.49 6.85 13.14
C THR A 78 18.02 8.01 13.96
N LEU A 79 17.89 9.21 13.40
CA LEU A 79 18.07 10.49 14.08
C LEU A 79 16.74 11.15 14.44
N SER A 80 15.60 10.50 14.16
CA SER A 80 14.32 11.04 14.59
C SER A 80 14.25 11.10 16.11
N PRO A 81 13.80 12.19 16.70
CA PRO A 81 13.58 12.31 18.14
C PRO A 81 12.35 11.54 18.61
N ASP A 82 11.49 11.12 17.68
CA ASP A 82 10.23 10.46 17.98
C ASP A 82 10.42 8.98 18.30
N ASP A 83 9.71 8.48 19.29
CA ASP A 83 9.75 7.05 19.62
C ASP A 83 8.98 6.23 18.59
N GLY A 84 7.80 6.68 18.21
CA GLY A 84 6.92 5.98 17.27
C GLY A 84 6.39 4.66 17.82
N ALA A 85 5.45 4.06 17.08
CA ALA A 85 4.91 2.74 17.42
C ALA A 85 4.47 1.98 16.16
N VAL A 86 4.50 0.65 16.25
CA VAL A 86 3.94 -0.25 15.25
C VAL A 86 2.82 -1.05 15.89
N TRP A 87 1.64 -1.00 15.31
CA TRP A 87 0.48 -1.77 15.78
C TRP A 87 0.14 -2.86 14.78
N GLN A 88 -0.09 -4.04 15.29
CA GLN A 88 -0.62 -5.15 14.53
C GLN A 88 -2.10 -5.33 14.90
N LEU A 89 -2.99 -5.15 13.92
CA LEU A 89 -4.40 -5.41 14.12
C LEU A 89 -4.65 -6.93 14.04
N PRO A 90 -5.62 -7.45 14.82
CA PRO A 90 -6.02 -8.84 14.72
C PRO A 90 -6.59 -9.13 13.33
N LEU A 91 -6.32 -10.34 12.83
CA LEU A 91 -6.91 -10.79 11.57
C LEU A 91 -8.41 -11.00 11.77
N VAL A 92 -9.20 -10.46 10.86
CA VAL A 92 -10.64 -10.76 10.78
C VAL A 92 -10.79 -12.23 10.38
N GLN A 93 -11.28 -13.05 11.30
CA GLN A 93 -11.55 -14.46 11.03
C GLN A 93 -12.93 -14.58 10.37
N GLN A 94 -13.00 -15.38 9.33
CA GLN A 94 -14.28 -15.78 8.78
C GLN A 94 -14.88 -16.84 9.71
N GLU A 95 -15.96 -16.52 10.38
CA GLU A 95 -16.79 -17.55 10.96
C GLU A 95 -17.20 -18.46 9.80
N LYS A 96 -16.82 -19.75 9.87
CA LYS A 96 -17.30 -20.73 8.89
C LYS A 96 -18.81 -20.74 9.00
N SER A 97 -19.48 -20.04 8.07
CA SER A 97 -20.92 -20.17 7.91
C SER A 97 -21.23 -21.67 7.89
N ALA A 98 -22.02 -22.13 8.84
CA ALA A 98 -22.50 -23.49 8.82
C ALA A 98 -23.10 -23.70 7.44
N LYS A 99 -22.72 -24.77 6.74
CA LYS A 99 -23.28 -25.09 5.42
C LYS A 99 -24.79 -25.12 5.58
N THR A 100 -25.45 -24.02 5.27
CA THR A 100 -26.90 -23.93 5.28
C THR A 100 -27.36 -24.94 4.22
N THR A 101 -28.04 -25.97 4.63
CA THR A 101 -28.71 -26.90 3.71
C THR A 101 -29.74 -26.07 2.98
N TRP A 102 -29.43 -25.78 1.74
CA TRP A 102 -30.24 -24.90 0.90
C TRP A 102 -31.59 -25.60 0.63
N THR A 103 -32.67 -24.88 0.92
CA THR A 103 -34.05 -25.34 0.58
C THR A 103 -34.61 -24.42 -0.49
N PRO A 104 -35.54 -24.91 -1.35
CA PRO A 104 -36.20 -24.06 -2.35
C PRO A 104 -36.92 -22.83 -1.77
N ALA A 105 -37.29 -22.88 -0.47
CA ALA A 105 -37.90 -21.75 0.24
C ALA A 105 -36.90 -20.61 0.56
N ASP A 106 -35.59 -20.90 0.51
CA ASP A 106 -34.51 -19.94 0.76
C ASP A 106 -34.06 -19.26 -0.54
N MET A 107 -34.85 -19.36 -1.62
CA MET A 107 -34.55 -18.68 -2.88
C MET A 107 -34.66 -17.17 -2.68
N ARG A 108 -33.52 -16.52 -2.67
CA ARG A 108 -33.40 -15.08 -2.69
C ARG A 108 -33.96 -14.53 -4.00
N ASP A 109 -34.77 -13.49 -3.95
CA ASP A 109 -35.16 -12.73 -5.14
C ASP A 109 -33.98 -11.83 -5.58
N PRO A 110 -33.32 -12.12 -6.72
CA PRO A 110 -32.18 -11.36 -7.18
C PRO A 110 -32.51 -9.90 -7.53
N LEU A 111 -33.78 -9.56 -7.67
CA LEU A 111 -34.22 -8.20 -8.01
C LEU A 111 -34.37 -7.31 -6.77
N THR A 112 -34.70 -7.90 -5.63
CA THR A 112 -34.99 -7.18 -4.39
C THR A 112 -33.91 -7.33 -3.32
N GLU A 113 -33.14 -8.44 -3.38
CA GLU A 113 -32.12 -8.76 -2.39
C GLU A 113 -30.73 -8.86 -3.05
N PRO A 114 -29.85 -7.87 -2.89
CA PRO A 114 -28.49 -7.94 -3.40
C PRO A 114 -27.75 -9.10 -2.74
N ARG A 115 -26.91 -9.80 -3.51
CA ARG A 115 -26.01 -10.82 -2.96
C ARG A 115 -24.85 -10.10 -2.25
N GLU A 116 -24.80 -10.21 -0.93
CA GLU A 116 -23.57 -9.90 -0.20
C GLU A 116 -22.60 -11.08 -0.36
N GLU A 117 -21.47 -10.86 -0.99
CA GLU A 117 -20.40 -11.84 -1.02
C GLU A 117 -19.71 -11.88 0.35
N GLU A 118 -19.54 -13.09 0.94
CA GLU A 118 -18.90 -13.25 2.25
C GLU A 118 -17.52 -12.60 2.30
N GLU A 119 -16.82 -12.55 1.19
CA GLU A 119 -15.51 -11.90 1.09
C GLU A 119 -15.59 -10.37 1.24
N ASP A 120 -16.65 -9.76 0.74
CA ASP A 120 -16.86 -8.31 0.87
C ASP A 120 -17.21 -7.94 2.31
N ALA A 121 -18.01 -8.73 3.00
CA ALA A 121 -18.32 -8.51 4.41
C ALA A 121 -17.05 -8.55 5.28
N ARG A 122 -16.19 -9.54 5.09
CA ARG A 122 -14.91 -9.64 5.80
C ARG A 122 -13.98 -8.46 5.53
N ARG A 123 -13.91 -8.02 4.27
CA ARG A 123 -13.09 -6.85 3.90
C ARG A 123 -13.65 -5.56 4.45
N LEU A 124 -14.95 -5.45 4.57
CA LEU A 124 -15.58 -4.31 5.22
C LEU A 124 -15.27 -4.27 6.72
N GLU A 125 -15.32 -5.42 7.42
CA GLU A 125 -14.93 -5.48 8.82
C GLU A 125 -13.45 -5.17 9.05
N GLU A 126 -12.57 -5.69 8.20
CA GLU A 126 -11.16 -5.31 8.20
C GLU A 126 -10.98 -3.79 8.00
N GLY A 127 -11.72 -3.21 7.05
CA GLY A 127 -11.74 -1.78 6.80
C GLY A 127 -12.21 -0.98 8.01
N ARG A 128 -13.24 -1.44 8.72
CA ARG A 128 -13.73 -0.80 9.96
C ARG A 128 -12.68 -0.86 11.07
N ALA A 129 -11.99 -1.99 11.24
CA ALA A 129 -10.90 -2.11 12.19
C ALA A 129 -9.74 -1.16 11.87
N VAL A 130 -9.39 -1.02 10.58
CA VAL A 130 -8.39 -0.06 10.08
C VAL A 130 -8.84 1.38 10.36
N ALA A 131 -10.10 1.72 10.06
CA ALA A 131 -10.64 3.06 10.33
C ALA A 131 -10.57 3.42 11.81
N GLN A 132 -10.92 2.50 12.71
CA GLN A 132 -10.78 2.70 14.16
C GLN A 132 -9.33 2.87 14.59
N ALA A 133 -8.41 2.11 14.02
CA ALA A 133 -6.98 2.27 14.30
C ALA A 133 -6.46 3.65 13.85
N ILE A 134 -6.90 4.15 12.69
CA ILE A 134 -6.56 5.49 12.20
C ILE A 134 -7.07 6.57 13.17
N LEU A 135 -8.34 6.49 13.59
CA LEU A 135 -8.91 7.42 14.56
C LEU A 135 -8.14 7.42 15.87
N ARG A 136 -7.80 6.22 16.37
CA ARG A 136 -6.99 6.07 17.60
C ARG A 136 -5.58 6.65 17.42
N ALA A 137 -4.89 6.35 16.32
CA ALA A 137 -3.56 6.87 16.06
C ALA A 137 -3.57 8.41 16.04
N ARG A 138 -4.57 8.98 15.35
CA ARG A 138 -4.73 10.44 15.28
C ARG A 138 -5.03 11.06 16.64
N SER A 139 -5.80 10.42 17.50
CA SER A 139 -6.08 10.92 18.86
C SER A 139 -4.84 10.92 19.76
N LEU A 140 -3.90 10.02 19.51
CA LEU A 140 -2.64 9.92 20.26
C LEU A 140 -1.56 10.86 19.71
N THR A 141 -1.69 11.32 18.47
CA THR A 141 -0.69 12.18 17.81
C THR A 141 -1.18 13.63 17.78
N LYS A 142 -0.63 14.45 18.64
CA LYS A 142 -1.02 15.87 18.75
C LYS A 142 -0.75 16.60 17.43
N GLY A 143 -1.79 17.25 16.91
CA GLY A 143 -1.70 18.05 15.68
C GLY A 143 -1.74 17.26 14.38
N ALA A 144 -1.93 15.93 14.40
CA ALA A 144 -2.01 15.11 13.20
C ALA A 144 -3.17 15.55 12.27
N GLN A 145 -2.84 15.74 11.00
CA GLN A 145 -3.79 16.04 9.94
C GLN A 145 -4.17 14.75 9.19
N TRP A 146 -5.28 14.79 8.46
CA TRP A 146 -5.67 13.65 7.61
C TRP A 146 -4.66 13.38 6.49
N SER A 147 -3.99 14.41 6.00
CA SER A 147 -2.92 14.32 5.01
C SER A 147 -1.68 13.54 5.48
N ASP A 148 -1.53 13.36 6.80
CA ASP A 148 -0.41 12.63 7.37
C ASP A 148 -0.65 11.12 7.40
N VAL A 149 -1.86 10.68 7.02
CA VAL A 149 -2.26 9.26 7.02
C VAL A 149 -2.21 8.70 5.61
N MET A 150 -1.52 7.58 5.42
CA MET A 150 -1.49 6.84 4.17
C MET A 150 -1.93 5.39 4.39
N LEU A 151 -2.98 4.97 3.67
CA LEU A 151 -3.42 3.57 3.64
C LEU A 151 -2.86 2.88 2.39
N LEU A 152 -2.04 1.86 2.59
CA LEU A 152 -1.47 1.06 1.51
C LEU A 152 -2.18 -0.29 1.42
N VAL A 153 -2.65 -0.63 0.23
CA VAL A 153 -3.30 -1.92 -0.05
C VAL A 153 -2.50 -2.72 -1.06
N LYS A 154 -2.44 -4.03 -0.88
CA LYS A 154 -1.71 -4.92 -1.80
C LYS A 154 -2.42 -5.07 -3.15
N LYS A 155 -3.75 -5.10 -3.14
CA LYS A 155 -4.61 -5.25 -4.33
C LYS A 155 -5.74 -4.23 -4.29
N ARG A 156 -6.12 -3.72 -5.45
CA ARG A 156 -7.20 -2.72 -5.58
C ARG A 156 -8.60 -3.33 -5.58
N THR A 157 -8.71 -4.64 -5.79
CA THR A 157 -9.99 -5.36 -5.93
C THR A 157 -10.97 -5.07 -4.80
N HIS A 158 -10.47 -4.92 -3.57
CA HIS A 158 -11.31 -4.69 -2.39
C HIS A 158 -11.26 -3.24 -1.87
N LEU A 159 -10.73 -2.31 -2.69
CA LEU A 159 -10.57 -0.91 -2.27
C LEU A 159 -11.91 -0.27 -1.86
N GLY A 160 -13.00 -0.62 -2.56
CA GLY A 160 -14.35 -0.13 -2.25
C GLY A 160 -14.82 -0.45 -0.84
N ALA A 161 -14.47 -1.62 -0.29
CA ALA A 161 -14.82 -2.00 1.08
C ALA A 161 -14.10 -1.11 2.12
N TYR A 162 -12.81 -0.81 1.89
CA TYR A 162 -12.08 0.13 2.76
C TYR A 162 -12.58 1.56 2.63
N GLU A 163 -12.88 2.03 1.41
CA GLU A 163 -13.45 3.35 1.19
C GLU A 163 -14.81 3.51 1.87
N ARG A 164 -15.65 2.46 1.82
CA ARG A 164 -16.92 2.43 2.53
C ARG A 164 -16.72 2.54 4.04
N ALA A 165 -15.80 1.75 4.60
CA ALA A 165 -15.51 1.77 6.04
C ALA A 165 -14.96 3.13 6.51
N LEU A 166 -14.07 3.76 5.72
CA LEU A 166 -13.56 5.10 6.01
C LEU A 166 -14.68 6.14 5.99
N ARG A 167 -15.60 6.05 5.01
CA ARG A 167 -16.76 6.94 4.90
C ARG A 167 -17.72 6.76 6.06
N GLU A 168 -18.02 5.51 6.47
CA GLU A 168 -18.84 5.19 7.65
C GLU A 168 -18.23 5.78 8.93
N ALA A 169 -16.90 5.82 9.04
CA ALA A 169 -16.19 6.39 10.17
C ALA A 169 -15.99 7.92 10.09
N GLY A 170 -16.49 8.59 9.05
CA GLY A 170 -16.32 10.03 8.85
C GLY A 170 -14.90 10.46 8.53
N ILE A 171 -14.06 9.55 8.03
CA ILE A 171 -12.67 9.84 7.67
C ILE A 171 -12.61 10.31 6.21
N PRO A 172 -12.20 11.57 5.95
CA PRO A 172 -12.00 12.03 4.58
C PRO A 172 -10.81 11.32 3.95
N PHE A 173 -10.93 10.92 2.69
CA PHE A 173 -9.86 10.24 1.98
C PHE A 173 -9.81 10.67 0.51
N ALA A 174 -8.62 10.58 -0.08
CA ALA A 174 -8.41 10.63 -1.52
C ALA A 174 -7.99 9.24 -1.99
N SER A 175 -8.69 8.70 -2.97
CA SER A 175 -8.39 7.39 -3.54
C SER A 175 -7.80 7.54 -4.94
N ASP A 176 -6.66 6.84 -5.18
CA ASP A 176 -6.10 6.72 -6.52
C ASP A 176 -6.87 5.66 -7.32
N ARG A 177 -8.16 5.90 -7.50
CA ARG A 177 -8.94 5.14 -8.47
C ARG A 177 -8.48 5.56 -9.86
N ARG A 178 -7.74 4.68 -10.52
CA ARG A 178 -7.52 4.78 -11.96
C ARG A 178 -8.73 4.27 -12.75
N GLY A 179 -9.92 4.45 -12.21
CA GLY A 179 -11.17 4.35 -12.93
C GLY A 179 -11.41 5.69 -13.62
N GLY A 180 -11.77 5.67 -14.90
CA GLY A 180 -12.16 6.89 -15.60
C GLY A 180 -13.38 7.53 -14.92
N LEU A 181 -13.68 8.78 -15.26
CA LEU A 181 -14.86 9.49 -14.78
C LEU A 181 -16.15 8.65 -14.89
N LEU A 182 -16.22 7.80 -15.94
CA LEU A 182 -17.35 6.91 -16.23
C LEU A 182 -17.52 5.75 -15.22
N GLU A 183 -16.53 5.47 -14.37
CA GLU A 183 -16.61 4.42 -13.35
C GLU A 183 -17.04 4.96 -11.97
N SER A 184 -17.24 6.28 -11.83
CA SER A 184 -17.80 6.81 -10.60
C SER A 184 -19.30 6.51 -10.55
N LEU A 185 -19.81 6.19 -9.35
CA LEU A 185 -21.22 5.85 -9.14
C LEU A 185 -22.15 6.96 -9.63
N GLU A 186 -21.79 8.21 -9.33
CA GLU A 186 -22.54 9.39 -9.70
C GLU A 186 -22.68 9.56 -11.22
N VAL A 187 -21.60 9.24 -11.94
CA VAL A 187 -21.62 9.29 -13.42
C VAL A 187 -22.36 8.09 -14.01
N ALA A 188 -22.22 6.90 -13.40
CA ALA A 188 -22.98 5.72 -13.79
C ALA A 188 -24.49 5.95 -13.62
N ASP A 189 -24.92 6.57 -12.53
CA ASP A 189 -26.33 6.95 -12.28
C ASP A 189 -26.85 7.98 -13.31
N LEU A 190 -26.03 8.98 -13.64
CA LEU A 190 -26.35 9.93 -14.69
C LEU A 190 -26.47 9.29 -16.07
N ILE A 191 -25.56 8.38 -16.40
CA ILE A 191 -25.61 7.63 -17.67
C ILE A 191 -26.85 6.74 -17.71
N ALA A 192 -27.19 6.06 -16.62
CA ALA A 192 -28.39 5.24 -16.52
C ALA A 192 -29.66 6.09 -16.72
N LEU A 193 -29.75 7.27 -16.08
CA LEU A 193 -30.84 8.19 -16.26
C LEU A 193 -30.94 8.69 -17.73
N LEU A 194 -29.82 9.09 -18.32
CA LEU A 194 -29.81 9.55 -19.72
C LEU A 194 -30.20 8.42 -20.67
N THR A 195 -29.74 7.20 -20.43
CA THR A 195 -30.11 6.02 -21.22
C THR A 195 -31.61 5.74 -21.13
N PHE A 196 -32.17 5.81 -19.92
CA PHE A 196 -33.62 5.66 -19.71
C PHE A 196 -34.42 6.72 -20.43
N LEU A 197 -33.98 7.99 -20.43
CA LEU A 197 -34.66 9.08 -21.11
C LEU A 197 -34.64 8.97 -22.65
N ILE A 198 -33.53 8.38 -23.19
CA ILE A 198 -33.38 8.21 -24.65
C ILE A 198 -34.03 6.92 -25.14
N THR A 199 -34.00 5.86 -24.33
CA THR A 199 -34.52 4.52 -24.67
C THR A 199 -35.42 3.97 -23.53
N PRO A 200 -36.58 4.56 -23.29
CA PRO A 200 -37.45 4.22 -22.14
C PRO A 200 -38.05 2.80 -22.21
N HIS A 201 -37.85 2.08 -23.32
CA HIS A 201 -38.39 0.75 -23.55
C HIS A 201 -37.31 -0.32 -23.74
N ALA A 202 -36.04 -0.01 -23.39
CA ALA A 202 -34.93 -0.98 -23.45
C ALA A 202 -34.78 -1.71 -22.13
#